data_f88dd67c5205662ef951129fbe9effd0
#
_entry.id   f88dd67c5205662ef951129fbe9effd0
#
_cell.length_a   1.000
_cell.length_b   1.000
_cell.length_c   1.000
_cell.angle_alpha   90.00
_cell.angle_beta   90.00
_cell.angle_gamma   90.00
#
_symmetry.space_group_name_H-M   'P 1'
#
loop_
_entity.id
_entity.type
_entity.pdbx_description
1 polymer ?
#
loop_
_entity_poly.entity_id
_entity_poly.type
_entity_poly.pdbx_seq_one_letter_code
_entity_poly.pdbx_strand_id
1 'polypeptide(L)'
;LFIESHVELKKYDVYFSVYSFIYAIFVLMFVFSAIIIIVQNIKSARENEQAAKKNHEQSIETIESLVRAVDAKDSYTNGHSARVAKYTRQISKLLGYDDEKADGMYYMALLHDVGKIGVDDAILRKPGRLTDKEFSDIKNHTVIGSQILSRISSMPELQYGALYHHERWDGKGYPRGLKGE
;
A
#
# COMPACT_ATOMS: atom_id res chain seq x y z
N LEU A 1 63.98 44.66 32.65
CA LEU A 1 62.78 44.07 33.29
C LEU A 1 61.48 44.60 32.69
N PHE A 2 61.26 45.95 32.58
CA PHE A 2 60.00 46.51 32.04
C PHE A 2 59.81 46.32 30.55
N ILE A 3 60.85 46.31 29.75
CA ILE A 3 60.80 46.10 28.29
C ILE A 3 60.57 44.62 27.95
N GLU A 4 61.16 43.71 28.70
CA GLU A 4 60.97 42.25 28.50
C GLU A 4 59.54 41.81 28.82
N SER A 5 58.91 42.34 29.88
CA SER A 5 57.52 42.04 30.21
C SER A 5 56.50 42.56 29.15
N HIS A 6 56.82 43.71 28.53
CA HIS A 6 55.96 44.27 27.46
C HIS A 6 56.08 43.48 26.14
N VAL A 7 57.23 42.93 25.84
CA VAL A 7 57.41 42.07 24.66
C VAL A 7 56.72 40.72 24.85
N GLU A 8 56.82 40.14 26.05
CA GLU A 8 56.10 38.88 26.35
C GLU A 8 54.57 39.06 26.29
N LEU A 9 54.02 40.12 26.86
CA LEU A 9 52.60 40.41 26.79
C LEU A 9 52.09 40.53 25.33
N LYS A 10 52.78 41.29 24.47
CA LYS A 10 52.44 41.37 23.04
C LYS A 10 52.51 40.03 22.32
N LYS A 11 53.38 39.15 22.72
CA LYS A 11 53.51 37.81 22.15
C LYS A 11 52.32 36.93 22.53
N TYR A 12 51.83 36.98 23.74
CA TYR A 12 50.60 36.31 24.21
C TYR A 12 49.37 36.80 23.46
N ASP A 13 49.22 38.11 23.25
CA ASP A 13 48.08 38.71 22.52
C ASP A 13 48.02 38.22 21.05
N VAL A 14 49.19 38.11 20.42
CA VAL A 14 49.29 37.59 19.03
C VAL A 14 48.90 36.11 18.98
N TYR A 15 49.40 35.31 19.89
CA TYR A 15 49.05 33.89 19.94
C TYR A 15 47.54 33.69 20.20
N PHE A 16 46.99 34.43 21.16
CA PHE A 16 45.55 34.40 21.48
C PHE A 16 44.68 34.76 20.26
N SER A 17 45.05 35.81 19.52
CA SER A 17 44.35 36.24 18.31
C SER A 17 44.42 35.16 17.21
N VAL A 18 45.59 34.53 16.99
CA VAL A 18 45.75 33.46 16.00
C VAL A 18 44.91 32.21 16.35
N TYR A 19 44.96 31.79 17.63
CA TYR A 19 44.16 30.63 18.07
C TYR A 19 42.63 30.90 17.98
N SER A 20 42.19 32.10 18.33
CA SER A 20 40.82 32.52 18.22
C SER A 20 40.32 32.50 16.75
N PHE A 21 41.16 32.95 15.82
CA PHE A 21 40.89 32.91 14.39
C PHE A 21 40.80 31.49 13.86
N ILE A 22 41.72 30.63 14.22
CA ILE A 22 41.72 29.20 13.85
C ILE A 22 40.46 28.52 14.40
N TYR A 23 40.11 28.77 15.63
CA TYR A 23 38.92 28.24 16.26
C TYR A 23 37.64 28.69 15.53
N ALA A 24 37.54 29.96 15.16
CA ALA A 24 36.41 30.47 14.38
C ALA A 24 36.27 29.77 13.02
N ILE A 25 37.38 29.50 12.33
CA ILE A 25 37.37 28.73 11.07
C ILE A 25 36.83 27.32 11.31
N PHE A 26 37.27 26.62 12.34
CA PHE A 26 36.77 25.27 12.64
C PHE A 26 35.27 25.27 12.94
N VAL A 27 34.78 26.24 13.71
CA VAL A 27 33.34 26.39 13.99
C VAL A 27 32.54 26.64 12.71
N LEU A 28 33.02 27.51 11.83
CA LEU A 28 32.37 27.78 10.54
C LEU A 28 32.35 26.53 9.64
N MET A 29 33.45 25.79 9.56
CA MET A 29 33.50 24.54 8.79
C MET A 29 32.53 23.48 9.36
N PHE A 30 32.46 23.37 10.68
CA PHE A 30 31.54 22.46 11.35
C PHE A 30 30.08 22.83 11.06
N VAL A 31 29.70 24.10 11.19
CA VAL A 31 28.36 24.60 10.87
C VAL A 31 28.03 24.36 9.41
N PHE A 32 28.97 24.65 8.50
CA PHE A 32 28.79 24.43 7.07
C PHE A 32 28.55 22.94 6.74
N SER A 33 29.36 22.05 7.33
CA SER A 33 29.18 20.60 7.14
C SER A 33 27.83 20.11 7.70
N ALA A 34 27.41 20.61 8.85
CA ALA A 34 26.11 20.29 9.43
C ALA A 34 24.96 20.72 8.50
N ILE A 35 25.04 21.91 7.92
CA ILE A 35 24.04 22.39 6.95
C ILE A 35 23.96 21.47 5.72
N ILE A 36 25.11 21.09 5.18
CA ILE A 36 25.17 20.15 4.03
C ILE A 36 24.47 18.85 4.38
N ILE A 37 24.77 18.26 5.53
CA ILE A 37 24.17 17.00 5.98
C ILE A 37 22.65 17.15 6.12
N ILE A 38 22.16 18.24 6.73
CA ILE A 38 20.74 18.50 6.87
C ILE A 38 20.05 18.61 5.50
N VAL A 39 20.64 19.36 4.56
CA VAL A 39 20.08 19.53 3.22
C VAL A 39 20.03 18.18 2.46
N GLN A 40 21.09 17.37 2.57
CA GLN A 40 21.13 16.04 1.97
C GLN A 40 20.07 15.12 2.58
N ASN A 41 19.89 15.12 3.90
CA ASN A 41 18.88 14.32 4.58
C ASN A 41 17.46 14.72 4.15
N ILE A 42 17.17 16.03 4.06
CA ILE A 42 15.86 16.52 3.58
C ILE A 42 15.62 16.10 2.13
N LYS A 43 16.64 16.20 1.26
CA LYS A 43 16.53 15.76 -0.14
C LYS A 43 16.25 14.26 -0.23
N SER A 44 17.03 13.45 0.48
CA SER A 44 16.86 11.99 0.51
C SER A 44 15.48 11.58 1.05
N ALA A 45 14.98 12.25 2.11
CA ALA A 45 13.65 11.97 2.64
C ALA A 45 12.54 12.25 1.60
N ARG A 46 12.64 13.35 0.86
CA ARG A 46 11.69 13.68 -0.22
C ARG A 46 11.73 12.67 -1.37
N GLU A 47 12.93 12.28 -1.79
CA GLU A 47 13.11 11.28 -2.85
C GLU A 47 12.52 9.92 -2.43
N ASN A 48 12.72 9.51 -1.19
CA ASN A 48 12.15 8.28 -0.64
C ASN A 48 10.61 8.33 -0.57
N GLU A 49 10.04 9.46 -0.16
CA GLU A 49 8.58 9.66 -0.12
C GLU A 49 7.98 9.58 -1.54
N GLN A 50 8.61 10.24 -2.51
CA GLN A 50 8.17 10.21 -3.91
C GLN A 50 8.27 8.79 -4.50
N ALA A 51 9.37 8.08 -4.20
CA ALA A 51 9.56 6.71 -4.65
C ALA A 51 8.50 5.77 -4.03
N ALA A 52 8.21 5.91 -2.74
CA ALA A 52 7.18 5.14 -2.05
C ALA A 52 5.79 5.38 -2.67
N LYS A 53 5.44 6.63 -2.94
CA LYS A 53 4.18 6.99 -3.61
C LYS A 53 4.07 6.39 -5.01
N LYS A 54 5.13 6.52 -5.81
CA LYS A 54 5.17 5.94 -7.15
C LYS A 54 5.04 4.42 -7.14
N ASN A 55 5.73 3.74 -6.21
CA ASN A 55 5.64 2.29 -6.07
C ASN A 55 4.23 1.86 -5.67
N HIS A 56 3.56 2.62 -4.80
CA HIS A 56 2.18 2.37 -4.40
C HIS A 56 1.22 2.51 -5.60
N GLU A 57 1.33 3.59 -6.38
CA GLU A 57 0.52 3.81 -7.59
C GLU A 57 0.72 2.68 -8.61
N GLN A 58 1.98 2.28 -8.87
CA GLN A 58 2.29 1.16 -9.77
C GLN A 58 1.71 -0.18 -9.28
N SER A 59 1.72 -0.41 -7.97
CA SER A 59 1.12 -1.62 -7.38
C SER A 59 -0.38 -1.66 -7.61
N ILE A 60 -1.09 -0.53 -7.43
CA ILE A 60 -2.53 -0.41 -7.70
C ILE A 60 -2.82 -0.70 -9.17
N GLU A 61 -2.11 -0.07 -10.10
CA GLU A 61 -2.29 -0.27 -11.54
C GLU A 61 -2.08 -1.74 -11.94
N THR A 62 -1.10 -2.40 -11.32
CA THR A 62 -0.83 -3.82 -11.54
C THR A 62 -1.99 -4.69 -11.05
N ILE A 63 -2.49 -4.45 -9.84
CA ILE A 63 -3.65 -5.16 -9.28
C ILE A 63 -4.87 -4.99 -10.17
N GLU A 64 -5.19 -3.75 -10.56
CA GLU A 64 -6.32 -3.47 -11.45
C GLU A 64 -6.18 -4.14 -12.83
N SER A 65 -4.96 -4.25 -13.35
CA SER A 65 -4.70 -4.93 -14.62
C SER A 65 -4.91 -6.43 -14.49
N LEU A 66 -4.49 -7.04 -13.38
CA LEU A 66 -4.74 -8.45 -13.08
C LEU A 66 -6.22 -8.74 -12.89
N VAL A 67 -6.95 -7.89 -12.18
CA VAL A 67 -8.41 -8.00 -12.02
C VAL A 67 -9.11 -7.92 -13.36
N ARG A 68 -8.72 -6.97 -14.23
CA ARG A 68 -9.27 -6.90 -15.60
C ARG A 68 -9.01 -8.16 -16.41
N ALA A 69 -7.86 -8.79 -16.23
CA ALA A 69 -7.56 -10.06 -16.90
C ALA A 69 -8.45 -11.21 -16.40
N VAL A 70 -8.78 -11.24 -15.11
CA VAL A 70 -9.74 -12.20 -14.53
C VAL A 70 -11.17 -11.90 -14.99
N ASP A 71 -11.60 -10.63 -14.94
CA ASP A 71 -12.91 -10.20 -15.44
C ASP A 71 -13.11 -10.56 -16.93
N ALA A 72 -12.05 -10.53 -17.74
CA ALA A 72 -12.10 -10.89 -19.16
C ALA A 72 -12.35 -12.40 -19.42
N LYS A 73 -12.11 -13.27 -18.43
CA LYS A 73 -12.50 -14.70 -18.52
C LYS A 73 -14.02 -14.87 -18.55
N ASP A 74 -14.73 -14.02 -17.81
CA ASP A 74 -16.18 -14.03 -17.72
C ASP A 74 -16.76 -12.89 -18.56
N SER A 75 -17.38 -13.23 -19.67
CA SER A 75 -17.90 -12.28 -20.67
C SER A 75 -18.95 -11.31 -20.10
N TYR A 76 -19.55 -11.62 -18.94
CA TYR A 76 -20.55 -10.81 -18.29
C TYR A 76 -19.98 -9.77 -17.30
N THR A 77 -18.68 -9.86 -16.96
CA THR A 77 -18.11 -9.10 -15.83
C THR A 77 -17.13 -7.99 -16.23
N ASN A 78 -17.05 -7.60 -17.49
CA ASN A 78 -16.12 -6.54 -17.92
C ASN A 78 -16.29 -5.26 -17.09
N GLY A 79 -15.25 -4.92 -16.29
CA GLY A 79 -15.21 -3.79 -15.37
C GLY A 79 -16.18 -3.90 -14.19
N HIS A 80 -16.77 -5.07 -13.93
CA HIS A 80 -17.65 -5.31 -12.80
C HIS A 80 -16.94 -5.10 -11.48
N SER A 81 -15.80 -5.76 -11.30
CA SER A 81 -15.03 -5.73 -10.06
C SER A 81 -14.63 -4.31 -9.66
N ALA A 82 -14.21 -3.49 -10.63
CA ALA A 82 -13.86 -2.09 -10.38
C ALA A 82 -15.08 -1.24 -9.95
N ARG A 83 -16.26 -1.47 -10.57
CA ARG A 83 -17.49 -0.77 -10.18
C ARG A 83 -17.93 -1.18 -8.77
N VAL A 84 -17.93 -2.46 -8.46
CA VAL A 84 -18.28 -2.99 -7.12
C VAL A 84 -17.34 -2.40 -6.07
N ALA A 85 -16.04 -2.41 -6.31
CA ALA A 85 -15.05 -1.82 -5.40
C ALA A 85 -15.32 -0.34 -5.13
N LYS A 86 -15.59 0.45 -6.17
CA LYS A 86 -15.91 1.88 -6.04
C LYS A 86 -17.16 2.11 -5.18
N TYR A 87 -18.24 1.36 -5.42
CA TYR A 87 -19.45 1.47 -4.62
C TYR A 87 -19.24 1.02 -3.18
N THR A 88 -18.49 -0.06 -2.97
CA THR A 88 -18.15 -0.55 -1.62
C THR A 88 -17.42 0.52 -0.83
N ARG A 89 -16.41 1.18 -1.43
CA ARG A 89 -15.69 2.29 -0.79
C ARG A 89 -16.62 3.45 -0.42
N GLN A 90 -17.51 3.84 -1.33
CA GLN A 90 -18.47 4.93 -1.09
C GLN A 90 -19.42 4.59 0.07
N ILE A 91 -19.97 3.37 0.09
CA ILE A 91 -20.85 2.89 1.16
C ILE A 91 -20.09 2.85 2.49
N SER A 92 -18.85 2.36 2.50
CA SER A 92 -18.01 2.33 3.70
C SER A 92 -17.80 3.72 4.30
N LYS A 93 -17.55 4.73 3.44
CA LYS A 93 -17.45 6.15 3.88
C LYS A 93 -18.77 6.67 4.45
N LEU A 94 -19.91 6.34 3.84
CA LEU A 94 -21.23 6.72 4.34
C LEU A 94 -21.56 6.07 5.69
N LEU A 95 -21.03 4.87 5.95
CA LEU A 95 -21.13 4.18 7.23
C LEU A 95 -20.15 4.73 8.30
N GLY A 96 -19.37 5.76 7.98
CA GLY A 96 -18.47 6.41 8.92
C GLY A 96 -17.09 5.75 9.07
N TYR A 97 -16.72 4.84 8.18
CA TYR A 97 -15.38 4.27 8.20
C TYR A 97 -14.34 5.31 7.75
N ASP A 98 -13.14 5.28 8.38
CA ASP A 98 -12.01 6.09 7.97
C ASP A 98 -11.51 5.70 6.57
N ASP A 99 -10.51 6.44 6.05
CA ASP A 99 -9.98 6.20 4.73
C ASP A 99 -9.28 4.85 4.62
N GLU A 100 -8.51 4.45 5.64
CA GLU A 100 -7.76 3.20 5.65
C GLU A 100 -8.71 1.99 5.56
N LYS A 101 -9.75 1.98 6.39
CA LYS A 101 -10.76 0.91 6.39
C LYS A 101 -11.60 0.90 5.11
N ALA A 102 -11.96 2.08 4.59
CA ALA A 102 -12.70 2.18 3.34
C ALA A 102 -11.86 1.71 2.13
N ASP A 103 -10.56 1.96 2.14
CA ASP A 103 -9.63 1.45 1.12
C ASP A 103 -9.42 -0.07 1.27
N GLY A 104 -9.35 -0.60 2.48
CA GLY A 104 -9.37 -2.04 2.72
C GLY A 104 -10.59 -2.72 2.11
N MET A 105 -11.80 -2.15 2.34
CA MET A 105 -13.05 -2.63 1.74
C MET A 105 -13.06 -2.52 0.21
N TYR A 106 -12.45 -1.47 -0.35
CA TYR A 106 -12.26 -1.33 -1.79
C TYR A 106 -11.47 -2.50 -2.37
N TYR A 107 -10.32 -2.85 -1.78
CA TYR A 107 -9.49 -3.95 -2.26
C TYR A 107 -10.15 -5.32 -2.06
N MET A 108 -10.88 -5.52 -0.95
CA MET A 108 -11.67 -6.74 -0.76
C MET A 108 -12.70 -6.92 -1.88
N ALA A 109 -13.41 -5.86 -2.22
CA ALA A 109 -14.40 -5.87 -3.29
C ALA A 109 -13.77 -5.98 -4.69
N LEU A 110 -12.61 -5.34 -4.92
CA LEU A 110 -11.89 -5.42 -6.20
C LEU A 110 -11.44 -6.85 -6.51
N LEU A 111 -11.05 -7.60 -5.50
CA LEU A 111 -10.45 -8.93 -5.62
C LEU A 111 -11.43 -10.07 -5.32
N HIS A 112 -12.72 -9.78 -5.05
CA HIS A 112 -13.68 -10.79 -4.62
C HIS A 112 -13.78 -11.99 -5.56
N ASP A 113 -13.68 -11.75 -6.84
CA ASP A 113 -13.86 -12.72 -7.92
C ASP A 113 -12.53 -13.31 -8.46
N VAL A 114 -11.38 -13.01 -7.83
CA VAL A 114 -10.05 -13.46 -8.32
C VAL A 114 -9.98 -14.98 -8.50
N GLY A 115 -10.73 -15.74 -7.71
CA GLY A 115 -10.77 -17.19 -7.77
C GLY A 115 -11.40 -17.76 -9.05
N LYS A 116 -12.08 -16.96 -9.87
CA LYS A 116 -12.55 -17.37 -11.21
C LYS A 116 -11.42 -17.82 -12.13
N ILE A 117 -10.18 -17.45 -11.82
CA ILE A 117 -9.00 -17.96 -12.53
C ILE A 117 -8.92 -19.50 -12.50
N GLY A 118 -9.40 -20.12 -11.43
CA GLY A 118 -9.41 -21.58 -11.24
C GLY A 118 -10.66 -22.29 -11.77
N VAL A 119 -11.63 -21.57 -12.33
CA VAL A 119 -12.84 -22.16 -12.93
C VAL A 119 -12.63 -22.38 -14.42
N ASP A 120 -13.15 -23.50 -14.94
CA ASP A 120 -13.07 -23.83 -16.37
C ASP A 120 -13.81 -22.78 -17.22
N ASP A 121 -13.17 -22.31 -18.30
CA ASP A 121 -13.74 -21.33 -19.22
C ASP A 121 -15.01 -21.85 -19.89
N ALA A 122 -15.09 -23.15 -20.16
CA ALA A 122 -16.28 -23.79 -20.76
C ALA A 122 -17.50 -23.68 -19.83
N ILE A 123 -17.29 -23.69 -18.52
CA ILE A 123 -18.34 -23.51 -17.52
C ILE A 123 -18.72 -22.03 -17.37
N LEU A 124 -17.72 -21.16 -17.25
CA LEU A 124 -17.94 -19.70 -17.09
C LEU A 124 -18.66 -19.08 -18.28
N ARG A 125 -18.38 -19.57 -19.50
CA ARG A 125 -18.93 -19.04 -20.75
C ARG A 125 -20.06 -19.87 -21.31
N LYS A 126 -20.59 -20.84 -20.56
CA LYS A 126 -21.64 -21.75 -21.05
C LYS A 126 -22.91 -20.96 -21.37
N PRO A 127 -23.39 -21.02 -22.60
CA PRO A 127 -24.69 -20.45 -22.93
C PRO A 127 -25.82 -21.34 -22.37
N GLY A 128 -26.61 -20.79 -21.44
CA GLY A 128 -27.75 -21.47 -20.87
C GLY A 128 -27.58 -21.90 -19.40
N ARG A 129 -28.42 -22.84 -18.98
CA ARG A 129 -28.43 -23.28 -17.59
C ARG A 129 -27.24 -24.20 -17.27
N LEU A 130 -26.65 -23.98 -16.11
CA LEU A 130 -25.63 -24.86 -15.54
C LEU A 130 -26.30 -26.10 -14.93
N THR A 131 -25.61 -27.21 -15.00
CA THR A 131 -25.92 -28.41 -14.20
C THR A 131 -25.55 -28.14 -12.73
N ASP A 132 -26.07 -28.93 -11.80
CA ASP A 132 -25.72 -28.80 -10.39
C ASP A 132 -24.21 -28.97 -10.14
N LYS A 133 -23.55 -29.83 -10.90
CA LYS A 133 -22.09 -30.02 -10.84
C LYS A 133 -21.36 -28.77 -11.31
N GLU A 134 -21.70 -28.25 -12.49
CA GLU A 134 -21.08 -27.02 -13.02
C GLU A 134 -21.31 -25.82 -12.10
N PHE A 135 -22.49 -25.71 -11.51
CA PHE A 135 -22.77 -24.67 -10.51
C PHE A 135 -21.94 -24.85 -9.24
N SER A 136 -21.71 -26.09 -8.81
CA SER A 136 -20.80 -26.39 -7.70
C SER A 136 -19.36 -25.99 -8.03
N ASP A 137 -18.91 -26.26 -9.26
CA ASP A 137 -17.57 -25.90 -9.72
C ASP A 137 -17.40 -24.36 -9.76
N ILE A 138 -18.39 -23.62 -10.22
CA ILE A 138 -18.37 -22.14 -10.14
C ILE A 138 -18.30 -21.65 -8.69
N LYS A 139 -19.14 -22.19 -7.79
CA LYS A 139 -19.12 -21.78 -6.38
C LYS A 139 -17.74 -21.91 -5.73
N ASN A 140 -16.92 -22.85 -6.23
CA ASN A 140 -15.58 -23.05 -5.68
C ASN A 140 -14.61 -21.87 -5.92
N HIS A 141 -14.97 -20.90 -6.83
CA HIS A 141 -14.13 -19.71 -7.00
C HIS A 141 -13.95 -18.93 -5.68
N THR A 142 -14.94 -18.96 -4.77
CA THR A 142 -14.84 -18.29 -3.48
C THR A 142 -13.72 -18.88 -2.62
N VAL A 143 -13.63 -20.21 -2.61
CA VAL A 143 -12.57 -20.93 -1.87
C VAL A 143 -11.21 -20.73 -2.52
N ILE A 144 -11.12 -20.86 -3.84
CA ILE A 144 -9.87 -20.62 -4.59
C ILE A 144 -9.39 -19.19 -4.38
N GLY A 145 -10.28 -18.19 -4.50
CA GLY A 145 -9.96 -16.78 -4.27
C GLY A 145 -9.41 -16.54 -2.85
N SER A 146 -10.09 -17.11 -1.85
CA SER A 146 -9.62 -17.04 -0.46
C SER A 146 -8.22 -17.64 -0.29
N GLN A 147 -7.95 -18.81 -0.88
CA GLN A 147 -6.63 -19.45 -0.84
C GLN A 147 -5.53 -18.61 -1.51
N ILE A 148 -5.84 -17.96 -2.63
CA ILE A 148 -4.92 -17.06 -3.32
C ILE A 148 -4.60 -15.88 -2.42
N LEU A 149 -5.64 -15.20 -1.90
CA LEU A 149 -5.49 -13.96 -1.13
C LEU A 149 -4.94 -14.17 0.28
N SER A 150 -5.08 -15.37 0.87
CA SER A 150 -4.51 -15.70 2.18
C SER A 150 -2.97 -15.60 2.23
N ARG A 151 -2.31 -15.54 1.06
CA ARG A 151 -0.86 -15.34 0.96
C ARG A 151 -0.43 -13.88 1.13
N ILE A 152 -1.37 -12.94 1.10
CA ILE A 152 -1.09 -11.51 1.26
C ILE A 152 -1.11 -11.16 2.75
N SER A 153 0.08 -11.21 3.37
CA SER A 153 0.22 -10.98 4.82
C SER A 153 -0.04 -9.54 5.26
N SER A 154 0.15 -8.56 4.35
CA SER A 154 -0.10 -7.14 4.63
C SER A 154 -1.58 -6.75 4.72
N MET A 155 -2.47 -7.58 4.15
CA MET A 155 -3.93 -7.36 4.15
C MET A 155 -4.64 -8.71 4.29
N PRO A 156 -4.57 -9.36 5.47
CA PRO A 156 -5.10 -10.72 5.66
C PRO A 156 -6.62 -10.80 5.51
N GLU A 157 -7.34 -9.68 5.61
CA GLU A 157 -8.79 -9.60 5.47
C GLU A 157 -9.28 -9.83 4.03
N LEU A 158 -8.43 -9.62 3.02
CA LEU A 158 -8.80 -9.78 1.61
C LEU A 158 -9.40 -11.16 1.31
N GLN A 159 -8.89 -12.21 1.97
CA GLN A 159 -9.39 -13.57 1.81
C GLN A 159 -10.87 -13.71 2.18
N TYR A 160 -11.37 -12.92 3.13
CA TYR A 160 -12.75 -12.98 3.57
C TYR A 160 -13.71 -12.36 2.56
N GLY A 161 -13.28 -11.30 1.87
CA GLY A 161 -14.04 -10.73 0.76
C GLY A 161 -14.28 -11.77 -0.34
N ALA A 162 -13.23 -12.49 -0.75
CA ALA A 162 -13.36 -13.54 -1.73
C ALA A 162 -14.18 -14.74 -1.22
N LEU A 163 -14.03 -15.10 0.05
CA LEU A 163 -14.68 -16.29 0.60
C LEU A 163 -16.20 -16.10 0.79
N TYR A 164 -16.62 -14.91 1.26
CA TYR A 164 -17.95 -14.72 1.79
C TYR A 164 -18.88 -13.81 0.98
N HIS A 165 -18.47 -13.25 -0.15
CA HIS A 165 -19.28 -12.32 -0.93
C HIS A 165 -20.58 -12.93 -1.51
N HIS A 166 -20.69 -14.25 -1.53
CA HIS A 166 -21.91 -14.98 -1.89
C HIS A 166 -22.69 -15.52 -0.69
N GLU A 167 -22.26 -15.22 0.54
CA GLU A 167 -23.07 -15.53 1.69
C GLU A 167 -24.33 -14.63 1.71
N ARG A 168 -25.40 -15.15 2.27
CA ARG A 168 -26.69 -14.48 2.31
C ARG A 168 -27.19 -14.40 3.76
N TRP A 169 -27.83 -13.29 4.08
CA TRP A 169 -28.41 -13.08 5.40
C TRP A 169 -29.35 -14.20 5.84
N ASP A 170 -30.09 -14.77 4.88
CA ASP A 170 -31.02 -15.89 5.11
C ASP A 170 -30.37 -17.27 5.28
N GLY A 171 -29.05 -17.35 5.21
CA GLY A 171 -28.26 -18.59 5.31
C GLY A 171 -28.31 -19.49 4.08
N LYS A 172 -28.90 -19.01 2.97
CA LYS A 172 -28.95 -19.76 1.69
C LYS A 172 -27.80 -19.42 0.74
N GLY A 173 -26.78 -18.75 1.24
CA GLY A 173 -25.57 -18.43 0.54
C GLY A 173 -24.56 -19.58 0.52
N TYR A 174 -23.37 -19.28 0.04
CA TYR A 174 -22.24 -20.22 0.00
C TYR A 174 -20.93 -19.46 0.23
N PRO A 175 -19.82 -20.14 0.60
CA PRO A 175 -19.64 -21.60 0.69
C PRO A 175 -20.09 -22.24 2.02
N ARG A 176 -20.32 -21.44 3.07
CA ARG A 176 -20.62 -21.96 4.42
C ARG A 176 -22.07 -21.87 4.85
N GLY A 177 -22.91 -21.14 4.12
CA GLY A 177 -24.30 -20.88 4.49
C GLY A 177 -24.43 -20.10 5.79
N LEU A 178 -23.56 -19.09 5.97
CA LEU A 178 -23.60 -18.22 7.15
C LEU A 178 -24.93 -17.49 7.21
N LYS A 179 -25.53 -17.44 8.41
CA LYS A 179 -26.80 -16.77 8.65
C LYS A 179 -26.58 -15.57 9.57
N GLY A 180 -27.15 -14.43 9.21
CA GLY A 180 -27.18 -13.26 10.07
C GLY A 180 -28.12 -13.46 11.26
N GLU A 181 -27.86 -12.74 12.36
CA GLU A 181 -28.72 -12.64 13.53
C GLU A 181 -29.80 -11.57 13.34
#